data_2dcc7b4e193599a2f79ab96fad86acc7
#
_entry.id   2dcc7b4e193599a2f79ab96fad86acc7
#
_cell.length_a   1.000
_cell.length_b   1.000
_cell.length_c   1.000
_cell.angle_alpha   90.00
_cell.angle_beta   90.00
_cell.angle_gamma   90.00
#
_symmetry.space_group_name_H-M   'P 1'
#
loop_
_entity.id
_entity.type
_entity.pdbx_description
1 polymer ?
#
loop_
_entity_poly.entity_id
_entity_poly.type
_entity_poly.pdbx_seq_one_letter_code
_entity_poly.pdbx_strand_id
1 'polypeptide(L)'
;LTDGVGPDVILEMLADKNLENDMRMIAKHGRIVVIGSRGSLEMTPRLLMAKESVVMGMAIWHSAPEEARMAEAAVAAALRSGALRPVLGDILPLEKAAQAHEDIIARGGKPGKMLLRIE
;
A
#
# COMPACT_ATOMS: atom_id res chain seq x y z
N LEU A 1 -6.90 12.26 -15.73
CA LEU A 1 -7.62 11.65 -14.59
C LEU A 1 -7.99 12.68 -13.53
N THR A 2 -7.13 13.70 -13.29
CA THR A 2 -7.34 14.73 -12.25
C THR A 2 -7.27 16.15 -12.80
N ASP A 3 -7.26 16.31 -14.13
CA ASP A 3 -7.17 17.60 -14.84
C ASP A 3 -6.04 18.52 -14.34
N GLY A 4 -4.91 17.91 -13.93
CA GLY A 4 -3.74 18.59 -13.41
C GLY A 4 -3.80 18.96 -11.92
N VAL A 5 -4.92 18.71 -11.23
CA VAL A 5 -5.07 19.02 -9.79
C VAL A 5 -4.22 18.07 -8.92
N GLY A 6 -4.17 16.80 -9.29
CA GLY A 6 -3.53 15.74 -8.52
C GLY A 6 -4.52 14.99 -7.61
N PRO A 7 -4.12 13.84 -7.02
CA PRO A 7 -4.93 13.09 -6.08
C PRO A 7 -4.96 13.77 -4.70
N ASP A 8 -6.06 13.67 -3.97
CA ASP A 8 -6.20 14.19 -2.61
C ASP A 8 -5.51 13.29 -1.57
N VAL A 9 -5.42 11.98 -1.85
CA VAL A 9 -4.80 10.99 -0.98
C VAL A 9 -3.93 10.05 -1.80
N ILE A 10 -2.70 9.81 -1.35
CA ILE A 10 -1.78 8.80 -1.89
C ILE A 10 -1.49 7.80 -0.80
N LEU A 11 -1.65 6.51 -1.10
CA LEU A 11 -1.21 5.39 -0.28
C LEU A 11 0.13 4.89 -0.82
N GLU A 12 1.23 5.28 -0.16
CA GLU A 12 2.57 5.04 -0.68
C GLU A 12 3.20 3.78 -0.08
N MET A 13 3.52 2.82 -0.95
CA MET A 13 4.01 1.48 -0.58
C MET A 13 5.54 1.32 -0.71
N LEU A 14 6.24 2.28 -1.34
CA LEU A 14 7.69 2.22 -1.60
C LEU A 14 8.30 3.63 -1.54
N ALA A 15 8.15 4.28 -0.39
CA ALA A 15 8.43 5.70 -0.20
C ALA A 15 9.88 6.09 -0.54
N ASP A 16 10.86 5.20 -0.31
CA ASP A 16 12.26 5.45 -0.67
C ASP A 16 12.49 5.61 -2.19
N LYS A 17 11.51 5.28 -3.02
CA LYS A 17 11.56 5.44 -4.49
C LYS A 17 10.59 6.49 -5.01
N ASN A 18 9.40 6.60 -4.40
CA ASN A 18 8.29 7.34 -5.01
C ASN A 18 7.96 8.65 -4.31
N LEU A 19 8.27 8.82 -3.02
CA LEU A 19 7.75 9.91 -2.19
C LEU A 19 7.99 11.30 -2.79
N GLU A 20 9.11 11.55 -3.43
CA GLU A 20 9.36 12.86 -4.06
C GLU A 20 8.42 13.11 -5.23
N ASN A 21 8.13 12.08 -6.04
CA ASN A 21 7.15 12.19 -7.13
C ASN A 21 5.74 12.37 -6.59
N ASP A 22 5.40 11.69 -5.49
CA ASP A 22 4.10 11.86 -4.82
C ASP A 22 3.91 13.29 -4.35
N MET A 23 4.92 13.89 -3.73
CA MET A 23 4.89 15.29 -3.30
C MET A 23 4.74 16.28 -4.46
N ARG A 24 5.23 15.93 -5.66
CA ARG A 24 5.05 16.74 -6.87
C ARG A 24 3.63 16.64 -7.41
N MET A 25 3.03 15.43 -7.38
CA MET A 25 1.73 15.17 -8.00
C MET A 25 0.53 15.37 -7.07
N ILE A 26 0.71 15.33 -5.75
CA ILE A 26 -0.39 15.48 -4.78
C ILE A 26 -1.18 16.79 -5.00
N ALA A 27 -2.47 16.78 -4.76
CA ALA A 27 -3.29 17.97 -4.76
C ALA A 27 -2.91 18.92 -3.63
N LYS A 28 -3.29 20.20 -3.74
CA LYS A 28 -3.15 21.16 -2.63
C LYS A 28 -3.97 20.66 -1.42
N HIS A 29 -3.37 20.71 -0.23
CA HIS A 29 -3.93 20.18 1.03
C HIS A 29 -4.09 18.64 1.05
N GLY A 30 -3.53 17.94 0.06
CA GLY A 30 -3.56 16.50 0.01
C GLY A 30 -2.68 15.82 1.07
N ARG A 31 -2.84 14.54 1.26
CA ARG A 31 -2.06 13.77 2.22
C ARG A 31 -1.47 12.51 1.60
N ILE A 32 -0.24 12.24 1.94
CA ILE A 32 0.49 11.03 1.54
C ILE A 32 0.64 10.16 2.79
N VAL A 33 0.13 8.95 2.73
CA VAL A 33 0.25 7.97 3.82
C VAL A 33 1.31 6.95 3.42
N VAL A 34 2.46 7.01 4.07
CA VAL A 34 3.56 6.06 3.87
C VAL A 34 3.23 4.77 4.62
N ILE A 35 3.02 3.70 3.88
CA ILE A 35 2.73 2.35 4.37
C ILE A 35 3.96 1.46 4.25
N GLY A 36 4.84 1.73 3.27
CA GLY A 36 6.03 0.95 3.03
C GLY A 36 7.23 1.79 2.58
N SER A 37 8.41 1.39 3.04
CA SER A 37 9.71 1.87 2.59
C SER A 37 10.76 0.81 2.92
N ARG A 38 11.80 0.70 2.09
CA ARG A 38 12.90 -0.25 2.32
C ARG A 38 14.25 0.43 2.50
N GLY A 39 14.33 1.69 2.15
CA GLY A 39 15.56 2.47 2.20
C GLY A 39 15.32 3.88 2.71
N SER A 40 16.29 4.73 2.50
CA SER A 40 16.23 6.16 2.75
C SER A 40 16.16 6.93 1.45
N LEU A 41 15.61 8.13 1.50
CA LEU A 41 15.66 9.08 0.40
C LEU A 41 16.02 10.46 0.92
N GLU A 42 16.63 11.25 0.05
CA GLU A 42 16.76 12.69 0.22
C GLU A 42 15.48 13.34 -0.35
N MET A 43 14.87 14.25 0.40
CA MET A 43 13.62 14.90 -0.02
C MET A 43 13.75 16.41 -0.01
N THR A 44 12.96 17.07 -0.85
CA THR A 44 12.87 18.52 -0.96
C THR A 44 11.65 19.06 -0.19
N PRO A 45 11.78 19.57 1.05
CA PRO A 45 10.64 20.02 1.87
C PRO A 45 9.79 21.11 1.20
N ARG A 46 10.39 21.90 0.30
CA ARG A 46 9.68 22.93 -0.46
C ARG A 46 8.50 22.37 -1.26
N LEU A 47 8.52 21.11 -1.64
CA LEU A 47 7.42 20.47 -2.35
C LEU A 47 6.17 20.36 -1.47
N LEU A 48 6.34 20.04 -0.17
CA LEU A 48 5.24 20.04 0.80
C LEU A 48 4.68 21.43 1.02
N MET A 49 5.56 22.44 1.16
CA MET A 49 5.16 23.83 1.33
C MET A 49 4.36 24.34 0.15
N ALA A 50 4.77 24.02 -1.09
CA ALA A 50 4.08 24.46 -2.31
C ALA A 50 2.65 23.92 -2.42
N LYS A 51 2.37 22.78 -1.83
CA LYS A 51 1.06 22.11 -1.84
C LYS A 51 0.31 22.23 -0.51
N GLU A 52 0.95 22.78 0.53
CA GLU A 52 0.41 22.78 1.90
C GLU A 52 -0.07 21.36 2.29
N SER A 53 0.70 20.34 1.86
CA SER A 53 0.34 18.93 1.96
C SER A 53 0.99 18.27 3.18
N VAL A 54 0.49 17.09 3.54
CA VAL A 54 0.95 16.31 4.70
C VAL A 54 1.52 14.98 4.24
N VAL A 55 2.67 14.60 4.82
CA VAL A 55 3.20 13.23 4.77
C VAL A 55 3.11 12.65 6.16
N MET A 56 2.52 11.46 6.28
CA MET A 56 2.38 10.73 7.54
C MET A 56 2.72 9.26 7.35
N GLY A 57 3.27 8.62 8.38
CA GLY A 57 3.53 7.20 8.39
C GLY A 57 2.40 6.40 9.02
N MET A 58 2.23 5.15 8.58
CA MET A 58 1.34 4.17 9.16
C MET A 58 2.05 2.83 9.29
N ALA A 59 1.89 2.15 10.42
CA ALA A 59 2.42 0.81 10.64
C ALA A 59 1.36 -0.02 11.36
N ILE A 60 0.76 -0.94 10.62
CA ILE A 60 -0.40 -1.73 11.10
C ILE A 60 -0.09 -2.52 12.38
N TRP A 61 1.15 -2.95 12.58
CA TRP A 61 1.58 -3.69 13.78
C TRP A 61 1.69 -2.81 15.04
N HIS A 62 1.52 -1.50 14.93
CA HIS A 62 1.42 -0.56 16.04
C HIS A 62 -0.03 -0.19 16.38
N SER A 63 -1.00 -0.73 15.64
CA SER A 63 -2.43 -0.49 15.91
C SER A 63 -2.81 -1.04 17.29
N ALA A 64 -3.67 -0.32 17.98
CA ALA A 64 -4.27 -0.85 19.20
C ALA A 64 -5.08 -2.13 18.88
N PRO A 65 -5.18 -3.09 19.81
CA PRO A 65 -5.91 -4.35 19.55
C PRO A 65 -7.35 -4.15 19.07
N GLU A 66 -8.00 -3.09 19.52
CA GLU A 66 -9.36 -2.75 19.08
C GLU A 66 -9.39 -2.26 17.65
N GLU A 67 -8.47 -1.38 17.27
CA GLU A 67 -8.34 -0.88 15.89
C GLU A 67 -8.03 -2.02 14.91
N ALA A 68 -7.14 -2.94 15.29
CA ALA A 68 -6.83 -4.11 14.49
C ALA A 68 -8.08 -4.99 14.27
N ARG A 69 -8.85 -5.28 15.33
CA ARG A 69 -10.10 -6.04 15.22
C ARG A 69 -11.13 -5.36 14.32
N MET A 70 -11.28 -4.04 14.46
CA MET A 70 -12.19 -3.27 13.60
C MET A 70 -11.77 -3.32 12.14
N ALA A 71 -10.48 -3.16 11.86
CA ALA A 71 -9.95 -3.25 10.50
C ALA A 71 -10.15 -4.64 9.90
N GLU A 72 -9.85 -5.70 10.63
CA GLU A 72 -10.06 -7.09 10.20
C GLU A 72 -11.55 -7.37 9.91
N ALA A 73 -12.43 -6.93 10.79
CA ALA A 73 -13.87 -7.10 10.60
C ALA A 73 -14.38 -6.34 9.36
N ALA A 74 -13.89 -5.13 9.14
CA ALA A 74 -14.24 -4.32 7.96
C ALA A 74 -13.75 -4.98 6.66
N VAL A 75 -12.51 -5.46 6.62
CA VAL A 75 -11.94 -6.16 5.46
C VAL A 75 -12.73 -7.44 5.19
N ALA A 76 -13.00 -8.24 6.21
CA ALA A 76 -13.78 -9.47 6.07
C ALA A 76 -15.22 -9.20 5.55
N ALA A 77 -15.88 -8.16 6.03
CA ALA A 77 -17.19 -7.75 5.55
C ALA A 77 -17.14 -7.29 4.08
N ALA A 78 -16.14 -6.50 3.71
CA ALA A 78 -15.96 -6.02 2.34
C ALA A 78 -15.66 -7.14 1.35
N LEU A 79 -14.89 -8.15 1.74
CA LEU A 79 -14.66 -9.36 0.93
C LEU A 79 -15.96 -10.16 0.76
N ARG A 80 -16.72 -10.38 1.82
CA ARG A 80 -18.00 -11.11 1.75
C ARG A 80 -19.05 -10.41 0.89
N SER A 81 -19.12 -9.09 0.96
CA SER A 81 -20.06 -8.30 0.14
C SER A 81 -19.61 -8.12 -1.31
N GLY A 82 -18.37 -8.46 -1.64
CA GLY A 82 -17.78 -8.21 -2.95
C GLY A 82 -17.39 -6.75 -3.20
N ALA A 83 -17.45 -5.89 -2.18
CA ALA A 83 -16.93 -4.52 -2.26
C ALA A 83 -15.40 -4.51 -2.42
N LEU A 84 -14.69 -5.43 -1.76
CA LEU A 84 -13.30 -5.76 -2.01
C LEU A 84 -13.20 -6.98 -2.93
N ARG A 85 -12.50 -6.81 -4.06
CA ARG A 85 -12.24 -7.86 -5.05
C ARG A 85 -10.75 -7.93 -5.33
N PRO A 86 -9.97 -8.67 -4.53
CA PRO A 86 -8.54 -8.80 -4.75
C PRO A 86 -8.27 -9.49 -6.10
N VAL A 87 -7.29 -8.99 -6.82
CA VAL A 87 -6.78 -9.69 -8.00
C VAL A 87 -5.96 -10.88 -7.52
N LEU A 88 -6.39 -12.08 -7.87
CA LEU A 88 -5.69 -13.31 -7.51
C LEU A 88 -4.62 -13.65 -8.56
N GLY A 89 -3.47 -14.06 -8.09
CA GLY A 89 -2.39 -14.65 -8.89
C GLY A 89 -2.39 -16.18 -8.76
N ASP A 90 -1.20 -16.77 -8.61
CA ASP A 90 -1.07 -18.22 -8.48
C ASP A 90 -1.62 -18.71 -7.14
N ILE A 91 -2.29 -19.85 -7.18
CA ILE A 91 -2.78 -20.57 -6.00
C ILE A 91 -1.97 -21.86 -5.91
N LEU A 92 -1.16 -21.97 -4.87
CA LEU A 92 -0.29 -23.13 -4.65
C LEU A 92 -0.78 -23.94 -3.44
N PRO A 93 -0.52 -25.25 -3.40
CA PRO A 93 -0.77 -26.02 -2.19
C PRO A 93 0.18 -25.59 -1.07
N LEU A 94 -0.22 -25.83 0.19
CA LEU A 94 0.54 -25.36 1.37
C LEU A 94 1.97 -25.89 1.41
N GLU A 95 2.21 -27.13 0.93
CA GLU A 95 3.52 -27.78 0.86
C GLU A 95 4.52 -27.01 -0.01
N LYS A 96 4.02 -26.15 -0.92
CA LYS A 96 4.84 -25.28 -1.77
C LYS A 96 5.07 -23.88 -1.17
N ALA A 97 4.86 -23.69 0.11
CA ALA A 97 5.04 -22.38 0.76
C ALA A 97 6.46 -21.83 0.59
N ALA A 98 7.50 -22.66 0.70
CA ALA A 98 8.88 -22.22 0.47
C ALA A 98 9.07 -21.70 -0.96
N GLN A 99 8.59 -22.45 -1.96
CA GLN A 99 8.62 -22.03 -3.35
C GLN A 99 7.83 -20.72 -3.57
N ALA A 100 6.68 -20.58 -2.93
CA ALA A 100 5.86 -19.34 -3.01
C ALA A 100 6.63 -18.11 -2.51
N HIS A 101 7.41 -18.24 -1.44
CA HIS A 101 8.25 -17.16 -0.93
C HIS A 101 9.36 -16.77 -1.92
N GLU A 102 10.01 -17.71 -2.55
CA GLU A 102 11.01 -17.44 -3.59
C GLU A 102 10.38 -16.76 -4.80
N ASP A 103 9.28 -17.31 -5.28
CA ASP A 103 8.56 -16.80 -6.46
C ASP A 103 8.04 -15.39 -6.25
N ILE A 104 7.56 -15.01 -5.06
CA ILE A 104 7.04 -13.67 -4.80
C ILE A 104 8.14 -12.61 -4.88
N ILE A 105 9.37 -12.98 -4.51
CA ILE A 105 10.55 -12.11 -4.63
C ILE A 105 10.99 -12.00 -6.09
N ALA A 106 11.00 -13.12 -6.81
CA ALA A 106 11.46 -13.20 -8.19
C ALA A 106 10.47 -12.62 -9.22
N ARG A 107 9.21 -12.45 -8.86
CA ARG A 107 8.11 -12.08 -9.79
C ARG A 107 8.26 -10.74 -10.51
N GLY A 108 9.12 -9.84 -10.04
CA GLY A 108 9.34 -8.57 -10.73
C GLY A 108 8.07 -7.74 -10.94
N GLY A 109 7.13 -7.76 -9.98
CA GLY A 109 5.92 -6.95 -10.04
C GLY A 109 4.75 -7.55 -10.82
N LYS A 110 4.72 -8.85 -11.09
CA LYS A 110 3.54 -9.51 -11.69
C LYS A 110 2.28 -9.25 -10.87
N PRO A 111 1.14 -8.93 -11.50
CA PRO A 111 -0.09 -8.60 -10.78
C PRO A 111 -0.70 -9.81 -10.07
N GLY A 112 -1.47 -9.54 -9.03
CA GLY A 112 -2.23 -10.55 -8.29
C GLY A 112 -1.55 -11.04 -7.02
N LYS A 113 -2.37 -11.41 -6.03
CA LYS A 113 -1.93 -12.00 -4.76
C LYS A 113 -1.71 -13.50 -4.93
N MET A 114 -0.52 -13.96 -4.57
CA MET A 114 -0.24 -15.39 -4.46
C MET A 114 -0.93 -15.93 -3.20
N LEU A 115 -1.58 -17.07 -3.34
CA LEU A 115 -2.32 -17.71 -2.25
C LEU A 115 -1.76 -19.13 -2.01
N LEU A 116 -1.84 -19.58 -0.76
CA LEU A 116 -1.66 -20.95 -0.39
C LEU A 116 -3.01 -21.57 -0.07
N ARG A 117 -3.31 -22.73 -0.67
CA ARG A 117 -4.52 -23.50 -0.37
C ARG A 117 -4.25 -24.36 0.85
N ILE A 118 -5.09 -24.22 1.86
CA ILE A 118 -5.14 -25.08 3.03
C ILE A 118 -6.34 -26.00 2.82
N GLU A 119 -6.09 -27.31 2.77
CA GLU A 119 -7.15 -28.32 2.66
C GLU A 119 -7.76 -28.61 4.03
#